data_79a5d52ab83d9a373b30b4db276361ff
#
_entry.id   79a5d52ab83d9a373b30b4db276361ff
#
_cell.length_a   1.000
_cell.length_b   1.000
_cell.length_c   1.000
_cell.angle_alpha   90.00
_cell.angle_beta   90.00
_cell.angle_gamma   90.00
#
_symmetry.space_group_name_H-M   'P 1'
#
loop_
_entity.id
_entity.type
_entity.pdbx_description
1 polymer ?
#
loop_
_entity_poly.entity_id
_entity_poly.type
_entity_poly.pdbx_seq_one_letter_code
_entity_poly.pdbx_strand_id
1 'polypeptide(L)'
;MSWEQRTVKQQREEFVLLAKDCPNFSRLCREFGISRKTGYKWLNRANNGEMMNDHSRKPKRSPQRTPAALEHKVLSVRQQHPAWGASKIRHILLKNKSEEERLPCIRTINNILHRNGFIDPEESAKRQAFQRFERETCNELWQTDFKGDFATLDGKRCYPLDIIDDCSRFCIRIQANDSTAQMVKPVFQAAFDEYGLPDAILSDNGAQFAGFRGGFTQFEKWLMNLDILPIHSRVYHPQTQGKIERFHRTMKNELLKYQQFSNAAQANAALQVWRHIYNTERPHAALNMRTPAEVYTPNKRQMPQVIEKFEYGGQFHVIKVNSWGYARFAHHQVYLSETMAGEYIEFRPNKNGTAFYACYRNFKIAEFSTENEKLINRKIRRL
;
A
#
# COMPACT_ATOMS: atom_id res chain seq x y z
N MET A 1 31.05 -12.83 44.48
CA MET A 1 31.35 -14.01 43.62
C MET A 1 30.08 -14.38 42.91
N SER A 2 30.03 -14.22 41.57
CA SER A 2 28.89 -14.62 40.78
C SER A 2 28.93 -16.13 40.57
N TRP A 3 27.82 -16.79 40.86
CA TRP A 3 27.66 -18.22 40.61
C TRP A 3 27.52 -18.42 39.08
N GLU A 4 28.50 -19.05 38.45
CA GLU A 4 28.38 -19.45 37.05
C GLU A 4 27.29 -20.52 36.91
N GLN A 5 26.21 -20.24 36.20
CA GLN A 5 25.23 -21.25 35.81
C GLN A 5 25.85 -22.20 34.77
N ARG A 6 26.21 -23.40 35.20
CA ARG A 6 26.73 -24.43 34.30
C ARG A 6 25.66 -24.90 33.34
N THR A 7 26.00 -24.94 32.06
CA THR A 7 25.12 -25.49 31.02
C THR A 7 24.93 -27.02 31.22
N VAL A 8 23.82 -27.55 30.76
CA VAL A 8 23.57 -29.04 30.81
C VAL A 8 24.67 -29.80 30.10
N LYS A 9 25.30 -29.26 29.07
CA LYS A 9 26.44 -29.88 28.40
C LYS A 9 27.65 -29.95 29.31
N GLN A 10 28.00 -28.88 29.99
CA GLN A 10 29.12 -28.81 30.93
C GLN A 10 28.92 -29.78 32.12
N GLN A 11 27.70 -29.87 32.63
CA GLN A 11 27.38 -30.85 33.71
C GLN A 11 27.57 -32.31 33.24
N ARG A 12 27.24 -32.64 32.00
CA ARG A 12 27.43 -33.98 31.40
C ARG A 12 28.91 -34.27 31.18
N GLU A 13 29.69 -33.33 30.73
CA GLU A 13 31.13 -33.45 30.54
C GLU A 13 31.86 -33.66 31.88
N GLU A 14 31.47 -32.92 32.91
CA GLU A 14 31.97 -33.07 34.28
C GLU A 14 31.61 -34.44 34.87
N PHE A 15 30.33 -34.85 34.72
CA PHE A 15 29.89 -36.18 35.16
C PHE A 15 30.74 -37.30 34.52
N VAL A 16 30.96 -37.26 33.21
CA VAL A 16 31.74 -38.24 32.49
C VAL A 16 33.19 -38.25 32.94
N LEU A 17 33.80 -37.09 33.17
CA LEU A 17 35.17 -37.00 33.66
C LEU A 17 35.31 -37.66 35.01
N LEU A 18 34.42 -37.36 35.95
CA LEU A 18 34.41 -37.97 37.30
C LEU A 18 34.05 -39.45 37.29
N ALA A 19 33.24 -39.90 36.33
CA ALA A 19 32.78 -41.31 36.23
C ALA A 19 33.90 -42.28 35.80
N LYS A 20 34.95 -41.79 35.13
CA LYS A 20 36.08 -42.64 34.69
C LYS A 20 36.88 -43.24 35.84
N ASP A 21 37.07 -42.48 36.93
CA ASP A 21 37.91 -42.85 38.05
C ASP A 21 37.09 -43.06 39.35
N CYS A 22 35.76 -43.10 39.24
CA CYS A 22 34.90 -43.16 40.41
C CYS A 22 34.69 -44.61 40.92
N PRO A 23 35.09 -44.97 42.16
CA PRO A 23 34.92 -46.29 42.68
C PRO A 23 33.45 -46.66 42.98
N ASN A 24 32.57 -45.64 43.11
CA ASN A 24 31.15 -45.85 43.40
C ASN A 24 30.25 -45.05 42.43
N PHE A 25 30.04 -45.63 41.24
CA PHE A 25 29.24 -45.03 40.18
C PHE A 25 27.78 -44.69 40.61
N SER A 26 27.21 -45.55 41.52
CA SER A 26 25.86 -45.32 42.02
C SER A 26 25.73 -44.08 42.89
N ARG A 27 26.79 -43.77 43.67
CA ARG A 27 26.87 -42.55 44.48
C ARG A 27 27.01 -41.32 43.59
N LEU A 28 27.89 -41.36 42.60
CA LEU A 28 28.07 -40.26 41.65
C LEU A 28 26.78 -39.94 40.89
N CYS A 29 26.05 -40.96 40.44
CA CYS A 29 24.75 -40.71 39.78
C CYS A 29 23.76 -39.99 40.71
N ARG A 30 23.74 -40.32 42.02
CA ARG A 30 22.87 -39.61 43.01
C ARG A 30 23.29 -38.20 43.23
N GLU A 31 24.58 -37.91 43.29
CA GLU A 31 25.14 -36.55 43.43
C GLU A 31 24.77 -35.65 42.27
N PHE A 32 24.74 -36.20 41.05
CA PHE A 32 24.29 -35.47 39.85
C PHE A 32 22.77 -35.52 39.61
N GLY A 33 21.99 -36.13 40.50
CA GLY A 33 20.53 -36.20 40.40
C GLY A 33 20.03 -37.02 39.20
N ILE A 34 20.83 -37.98 38.68
CA ILE A 34 20.49 -38.81 37.50
C ILE A 34 20.37 -40.28 37.85
N SER A 35 19.59 -41.01 37.04
CA SER A 35 19.53 -42.47 37.15
C SER A 35 20.83 -43.12 36.67
N ARG A 36 21.15 -44.31 37.18
CA ARG A 36 22.30 -45.14 36.71
C ARG A 36 22.21 -45.38 35.20
N LYS A 37 21.02 -45.61 34.66
CA LYS A 37 20.78 -45.80 33.23
C LYS A 37 21.20 -44.56 32.42
N THR A 38 20.87 -43.36 32.93
CA THR A 38 21.28 -42.09 32.34
C THR A 38 22.79 -41.87 32.43
N GLY A 39 23.38 -42.23 33.56
CA GLY A 39 24.83 -42.17 33.76
C GLY A 39 25.60 -43.04 32.77
N TYR A 40 25.23 -44.32 32.64
CA TYR A 40 25.83 -45.22 31.64
C TYR A 40 25.62 -44.75 30.19
N LYS A 41 24.47 -44.18 29.89
CA LYS A 41 24.21 -43.57 28.56
C LYS A 41 25.26 -42.52 28.21
N TRP A 42 25.55 -41.60 29.15
CA TRP A 42 26.51 -40.52 28.88
C TRP A 42 27.95 -41.04 28.89
N LEU A 43 28.28 -41.99 29.76
CA LEU A 43 29.61 -42.61 29.77
C LEU A 43 29.90 -43.35 28.47
N ASN A 44 28.94 -44.16 27.98
CA ASN A 44 29.10 -44.87 26.69
C ASN A 44 29.25 -43.90 25.51
N ARG A 45 28.53 -42.78 25.51
CA ARG A 45 28.69 -41.76 24.47
C ARG A 45 30.08 -41.13 24.48
N ALA A 46 30.59 -40.82 25.66
CA ALA A 46 31.94 -40.28 25.78
C ALA A 46 33.00 -41.30 25.31
N ASN A 47 32.86 -42.58 25.66
CA ASN A 47 33.77 -43.64 25.20
C ASN A 47 33.74 -43.82 23.67
N ASN A 48 32.58 -43.53 23.04
CA ASN A 48 32.40 -43.55 21.58
C ASN A 48 32.84 -42.24 20.89
N GLY A 49 33.35 -41.25 21.63
CA GLY A 49 33.74 -39.96 21.07
C GLY A 49 32.55 -39.06 20.61
N GLU A 50 31.34 -39.35 21.09
CA GLU A 50 30.13 -38.61 20.74
C GLU A 50 30.02 -37.32 21.55
N MET A 51 29.42 -36.27 20.95
CA MET A 51 29.14 -35.00 21.65
C MET A 51 28.12 -35.20 22.80
N MET A 52 28.31 -34.46 23.90
CA MET A 52 27.43 -34.47 25.10
C MET A 52 26.11 -33.72 24.89
N ASN A 53 25.73 -33.42 23.66
CA ASN A 53 24.44 -32.78 23.31
C ASN A 53 23.31 -33.80 23.16
N ASP A 54 22.08 -33.38 23.34
CA ASP A 54 20.95 -34.24 23.01
C ASP A 54 20.86 -34.50 21.50
N HIS A 55 20.63 -35.77 21.13
CA HIS A 55 20.34 -36.07 19.73
C HIS A 55 18.99 -35.48 19.33
N SER A 56 18.89 -35.05 18.07
CA SER A 56 17.64 -34.57 17.50
C SER A 56 16.55 -35.66 17.65
N ARG A 57 15.41 -35.26 18.24
CA ARG A 57 14.22 -36.15 18.36
C ARG A 57 13.40 -36.19 17.05
N LYS A 58 13.85 -35.52 16.00
CA LYS A 58 13.15 -35.55 14.70
C LYS A 58 13.18 -36.96 14.14
N PRO A 59 12.04 -37.47 13.65
CA PRO A 59 12.00 -38.76 12.96
C PRO A 59 12.97 -38.77 11.77
N LYS A 60 13.72 -39.87 11.61
CA LYS A 60 14.63 -40.04 10.46
C LYS A 60 13.88 -40.15 9.13
N ARG A 61 12.60 -40.54 9.15
CA ARG A 61 11.70 -40.58 7.99
C ARG A 61 10.39 -39.89 8.37
N SER A 62 9.89 -39.02 7.50
CA SER A 62 8.60 -38.35 7.63
C SER A 62 7.82 -38.58 6.31
N PRO A 63 6.94 -39.63 6.27
CA PRO A 63 6.17 -39.95 5.06
C PRO A 63 5.29 -38.80 4.56
N GLN A 64 4.88 -37.90 5.46
CA GLN A 64 4.04 -36.75 5.16
C GLN A 64 4.85 -35.47 4.83
N ARG A 65 6.16 -35.56 4.68
CA ARG A 65 6.97 -34.39 4.29
C ARG A 65 6.61 -33.98 2.87
N THR A 66 6.42 -32.68 2.66
CA THR A 66 6.22 -32.14 1.30
C THR A 66 7.35 -32.60 0.37
N PRO A 67 7.03 -33.14 -0.81
CA PRO A 67 8.04 -33.54 -1.79
C PRO A 67 9.01 -32.41 -2.10
N ALA A 68 10.29 -32.74 -2.31
CA ALA A 68 11.33 -31.74 -2.57
C ALA A 68 11.03 -30.88 -3.82
N ALA A 69 10.44 -31.46 -4.85
CA ALA A 69 10.02 -30.74 -6.05
C ALA A 69 8.98 -29.64 -5.76
N LEU A 70 7.98 -29.94 -4.90
CA LEU A 70 6.99 -28.94 -4.47
C LEU A 70 7.58 -27.87 -3.56
N GLU A 71 8.49 -28.26 -2.66
CA GLU A 71 9.22 -27.30 -1.83
C GLU A 71 10.04 -26.35 -2.70
N HIS A 72 10.72 -26.86 -3.71
CA HIS A 72 11.48 -26.05 -4.66
C HIS A 72 10.57 -25.08 -5.44
N LYS A 73 9.39 -25.51 -5.90
CA LYS A 73 8.40 -24.62 -6.54
C LYS A 73 7.98 -23.46 -5.61
N VAL A 74 7.73 -23.75 -4.31
CA VAL A 74 7.39 -22.73 -3.31
C VAL A 74 8.53 -21.71 -3.16
N LEU A 75 9.77 -22.19 -3.05
CA LEU A 75 10.94 -21.35 -2.87
C LEU A 75 11.24 -20.53 -4.12
N SER A 76 11.08 -21.08 -5.32
CA SER A 76 11.26 -20.37 -6.59
C SER A 76 10.32 -19.17 -6.71
N VAL A 77 9.02 -19.35 -6.42
CA VAL A 77 8.06 -18.23 -6.41
C VAL A 77 8.45 -17.17 -5.35
N ARG A 78 8.93 -17.59 -4.18
CA ARG A 78 9.39 -16.66 -3.13
C ARG A 78 10.64 -15.87 -3.54
N GLN A 79 11.56 -16.50 -4.24
CA GLN A 79 12.78 -15.86 -4.75
C GLN A 79 12.46 -14.83 -5.84
N GLN A 80 11.52 -15.15 -6.75
CA GLN A 80 11.04 -14.21 -7.77
C GLN A 80 10.27 -13.03 -7.15
N HIS A 81 9.53 -13.28 -6.07
CA HIS A 81 8.70 -12.28 -5.39
C HIS A 81 8.97 -12.27 -3.88
N PRO A 82 10.07 -11.62 -3.44
CA PRO A 82 10.55 -11.71 -2.05
C PRO A 82 9.57 -11.25 -0.97
N ALA A 83 8.60 -10.40 -1.30
CA ALA A 83 7.59 -9.91 -0.36
C ALA A 83 6.26 -10.71 -0.37
N TRP A 84 6.14 -11.76 -1.19
CA TRP A 84 4.89 -12.52 -1.25
C TRP A 84 4.82 -13.58 -0.17
N GLY A 85 3.75 -13.55 0.64
CA GLY A 85 3.48 -14.54 1.68
C GLY A 85 2.81 -15.80 1.14
N ALA A 86 2.69 -16.82 2.01
CA ALA A 86 2.21 -18.16 1.67
C ALA A 86 0.88 -18.20 0.91
N SER A 87 -0.07 -17.30 1.23
CA SER A 87 -1.37 -17.25 0.55
C SER A 87 -1.24 -16.92 -0.94
N LYS A 88 -0.39 -15.95 -1.28
CA LYS A 88 -0.15 -15.55 -2.67
C LYS A 88 0.62 -16.64 -3.43
N ILE A 89 1.68 -17.17 -2.81
CA ILE A 89 2.46 -18.27 -3.38
C ILE A 89 1.55 -19.46 -3.69
N ARG A 90 0.68 -19.85 -2.75
CA ARG A 90 -0.27 -20.94 -2.96
C ARG A 90 -1.22 -20.65 -4.13
N HIS A 91 -1.71 -19.40 -4.24
CA HIS A 91 -2.61 -19.01 -5.32
C HIS A 91 -1.94 -19.12 -6.70
N ILE A 92 -0.71 -18.66 -6.83
CA ILE A 92 0.07 -18.80 -8.08
C ILE A 92 0.31 -20.28 -8.42
N LEU A 93 0.70 -21.08 -7.43
CA LEU A 93 0.89 -22.52 -7.63
C LEU A 93 -0.42 -23.23 -8.03
N LEU A 94 -1.59 -22.76 -7.54
CA LEU A 94 -2.90 -23.27 -7.94
C LEU A 94 -3.24 -22.98 -9.40
N LYS A 95 -2.89 -21.79 -9.90
CA LYS A 95 -3.10 -21.44 -11.33
C LYS A 95 -2.27 -22.32 -12.26
N ASN A 96 -1.09 -22.77 -11.81
CA ASN A 96 -0.09 -23.46 -12.64
C ASN A 96 0.01 -24.98 -12.31
N LYS A 97 -0.91 -25.56 -11.51
CA LYS A 97 -0.85 -26.96 -11.14
C LYS A 97 -1.39 -27.88 -12.23
N SER A 98 -0.86 -29.11 -12.33
CA SER A 98 -1.49 -30.22 -13.01
C SER A 98 -2.65 -30.82 -12.17
N GLU A 99 -3.60 -31.51 -12.79
CA GLU A 99 -4.80 -32.03 -12.08
C GLU A 99 -4.45 -32.96 -10.92
N GLU A 100 -3.39 -33.73 -11.03
CA GLU A 100 -2.96 -34.72 -10.02
C GLU A 100 -2.12 -34.12 -8.89
N GLU A 101 -1.65 -32.89 -9.00
CA GLU A 101 -0.72 -32.30 -8.02
C GLU A 101 -1.44 -31.79 -6.78
N ARG A 102 -1.18 -32.39 -5.60
CA ARG A 102 -1.67 -31.92 -4.29
C ARG A 102 -0.76 -30.85 -3.73
N LEU A 103 -1.23 -29.61 -3.76
CA LEU A 103 -0.48 -28.48 -3.22
C LEU A 103 -0.54 -28.43 -1.69
N PRO A 104 0.55 -28.01 -1.02
CA PRO A 104 0.57 -27.83 0.43
C PRO A 104 -0.39 -26.73 0.86
N CYS A 105 -0.94 -26.86 2.07
CA CYS A 105 -1.77 -25.82 2.67
C CYS A 105 -0.92 -24.59 3.06
N ILE A 106 -1.57 -23.43 3.31
CA ILE A 106 -0.90 -22.17 3.66
C ILE A 106 0.04 -22.34 4.85
N ARG A 107 -0.36 -23.11 5.89
CA ARG A 107 0.48 -23.36 7.06
C ARG A 107 1.76 -24.11 6.70
N THR A 108 1.65 -25.13 5.83
CA THR A 108 2.81 -25.90 5.37
C THR A 108 3.76 -25.02 4.54
N ILE A 109 3.23 -24.13 3.67
CA ILE A 109 4.04 -23.17 2.91
C ILE A 109 4.75 -22.20 3.87
N ASN A 110 4.06 -21.67 4.89
CA ASN A 110 4.72 -20.85 5.91
C ASN A 110 5.85 -21.57 6.62
N ASN A 111 5.65 -22.85 6.97
CA ASN A 111 6.69 -23.66 7.60
C ASN A 111 7.89 -23.88 6.65
N ILE A 112 7.64 -24.08 5.35
CA ILE A 112 8.71 -24.16 4.33
C ILE A 112 9.51 -22.85 4.28
N LEU A 113 8.82 -21.73 4.21
CA LEU A 113 9.47 -20.41 4.16
C LEU A 113 10.26 -20.11 5.44
N HIS A 114 9.71 -20.44 6.61
CA HIS A 114 10.37 -20.24 7.90
C HIS A 114 11.66 -21.07 8.03
N ARG A 115 11.61 -22.37 7.71
CA ARG A 115 12.80 -23.25 7.83
C ARG A 115 13.91 -22.91 6.83
N ASN A 116 13.56 -22.22 5.73
CA ASN A 116 14.53 -21.75 4.73
C ASN A 116 14.92 -20.28 4.93
N GLY A 117 14.58 -19.66 6.09
CA GLY A 117 15.03 -18.31 6.44
C GLY A 117 14.33 -17.16 5.71
N PHE A 118 13.18 -17.41 5.05
CA PHE A 118 12.44 -16.39 4.30
C PHE A 118 11.41 -15.61 5.14
N ILE A 119 11.26 -15.92 6.43
CA ILE A 119 10.33 -15.23 7.33
C ILE A 119 11.13 -14.64 8.50
N ASP A 120 11.05 -13.32 8.64
CA ASP A 120 11.53 -12.60 9.81
C ASP A 120 10.41 -12.58 10.88
N PRO A 121 10.68 -13.14 12.09
CA PRO A 121 9.70 -13.15 13.18
C PRO A 121 9.29 -11.74 13.65
N GLU A 122 10.20 -10.77 13.63
CA GLU A 122 9.94 -9.41 14.10
C GLU A 122 9.03 -8.61 13.16
N GLU A 123 9.16 -8.80 11.84
CA GLU A 123 8.26 -8.17 10.87
C GLU A 123 6.84 -8.76 10.92
N SER A 124 6.69 -10.01 11.36
CA SER A 124 5.40 -10.70 11.44
C SER A 124 4.47 -10.14 12.51
N ALA A 125 5.02 -9.60 13.61
CA ALA A 125 4.27 -9.13 14.78
C ALA A 125 3.56 -7.78 14.58
N LYS A 126 3.89 -7.01 13.53
CA LYS A 126 3.45 -5.60 13.32
C LYS A 126 2.10 -5.43 12.61
N ARG A 127 1.25 -6.46 12.50
CA ARG A 127 0.01 -6.38 11.70
C ARG A 127 -1.20 -6.00 12.56
N GLN A 128 -1.82 -4.84 12.26
CA GLN A 128 -3.12 -4.42 12.80
C GLN A 128 -4.24 -4.54 11.75
N ALA A 129 -5.46 -4.87 12.20
CA ALA A 129 -6.65 -4.90 11.36
C ALA A 129 -7.27 -3.51 11.28
N PHE A 130 -7.70 -3.06 10.10
CA PHE A 130 -8.35 -1.79 9.85
C PHE A 130 -9.74 -1.98 9.25
N GLN A 131 -10.67 -1.09 9.61
CA GLN A 131 -11.99 -1.01 9.00
C GLN A 131 -11.86 -0.47 7.56
N ARG A 132 -12.49 -1.13 6.58
CA ARG A 132 -12.34 -0.81 5.15
C ARG A 132 -13.48 0.08 4.70
N PHE A 133 -13.16 1.21 4.06
CA PHE A 133 -14.04 1.95 3.19
C PHE A 133 -13.73 1.55 1.74
N GLU A 134 -14.73 1.19 0.94
CA GLU A 134 -14.53 0.65 -0.40
C GLU A 134 -15.65 1.12 -1.33
N ARG A 135 -15.29 1.57 -2.54
CA ARG A 135 -16.25 1.85 -3.61
C ARG A 135 -16.67 0.54 -4.27
N GLU A 136 -17.89 0.51 -4.78
CA GLU A 136 -18.49 -0.71 -5.33
C GLU A 136 -18.10 -0.91 -6.79
N THR A 137 -17.92 0.19 -7.54
CA THR A 137 -17.62 0.15 -8.98
C THR A 137 -16.27 0.79 -9.31
N CYS A 138 -15.66 0.30 -10.39
CA CYS A 138 -14.42 0.89 -10.92
C CYS A 138 -14.68 2.30 -11.45
N ASN A 139 -13.67 3.16 -11.32
CA ASN A 139 -13.67 4.55 -11.77
C ASN A 139 -14.65 5.49 -11.05
N GLU A 140 -15.40 5.04 -10.04
CA GLU A 140 -16.10 5.97 -9.14
C GLU A 140 -15.14 6.89 -8.40
N LEU A 141 -13.98 6.36 -8.01
CA LEU A 141 -12.97 7.10 -7.26
C LEU A 141 -11.57 6.63 -7.61
N TRP A 142 -10.75 7.53 -8.09
CA TRP A 142 -9.31 7.32 -8.13
C TRP A 142 -8.65 8.00 -6.93
N GLN A 143 -7.70 7.32 -6.31
CA GLN A 143 -6.85 7.90 -5.27
C GLN A 143 -5.50 8.26 -5.86
N THR A 144 -4.97 9.41 -5.48
CA THR A 144 -3.65 9.88 -5.90
C THR A 144 -2.88 10.45 -4.72
N ASP A 145 -1.58 10.22 -4.74
CA ASP A 145 -0.67 10.78 -3.74
C ASP A 145 0.77 10.76 -4.29
N PHE A 146 1.63 11.60 -3.70
CA PHE A 146 3.07 11.47 -3.86
C PHE A 146 3.59 10.52 -2.78
N LYS A 147 4.23 9.44 -3.18
CA LYS A 147 4.79 8.46 -2.23
C LYS A 147 5.83 9.06 -1.27
N GLY A 148 6.17 10.30 -1.36
CA GLY A 148 7.38 10.87 -0.82
C GLY A 148 8.52 10.67 -1.80
N ASP A 149 9.77 10.81 -1.35
CA ASP A 149 10.89 10.77 -2.26
C ASP A 149 11.88 9.62 -1.95
N PHE A 150 12.73 9.31 -2.93
CA PHE A 150 13.91 8.48 -2.77
C PHE A 150 15.07 9.07 -3.60
N ALA A 151 16.30 8.80 -3.16
CA ALA A 151 17.48 9.25 -3.86
C ALA A 151 17.88 8.30 -4.99
N THR A 152 18.39 8.86 -6.09
CA THR A 152 19.06 8.14 -7.17
C THR A 152 20.57 8.29 -7.07
N LEU A 153 21.33 7.43 -7.75
CA LEU A 153 22.79 7.41 -7.66
C LEU A 153 23.44 8.66 -8.30
N ASP A 154 22.73 9.38 -9.17
CA ASP A 154 23.15 10.69 -9.71
C ASP A 154 22.97 11.85 -8.73
N GLY A 155 22.60 11.56 -7.46
CA GLY A 155 22.42 12.55 -6.40
C GLY A 155 21.10 13.31 -6.42
N LYS A 156 20.19 13.01 -7.36
CA LYS A 156 18.87 13.63 -7.45
C LYS A 156 17.85 12.89 -6.59
N ARG A 157 16.74 13.58 -6.30
CA ARG A 157 15.59 12.98 -5.63
C ARG A 157 14.46 12.74 -6.63
N CYS A 158 13.81 11.62 -6.50
CA CYS A 158 12.65 11.26 -7.31
C CYS A 158 11.39 11.22 -6.44
N TYR A 159 10.33 11.82 -6.97
CA TYR A 159 9.01 11.93 -6.33
C TYR A 159 7.98 11.15 -7.16
N PRO A 160 7.69 9.88 -6.82
CA PRO A 160 6.66 9.12 -7.51
C PRO A 160 5.27 9.69 -7.25
N LEU A 161 4.55 10.00 -8.33
CA LEU A 161 3.12 10.28 -8.33
C LEU A 161 2.38 9.02 -8.74
N ASP A 162 1.45 8.59 -7.90
CA ASP A 162 0.67 7.38 -8.09
C ASP A 162 -0.81 7.70 -8.28
N ILE A 163 -1.47 6.94 -9.14
CA ILE A 163 -2.92 6.96 -9.34
C ILE A 163 -3.41 5.52 -9.27
N ILE A 164 -4.33 5.23 -8.34
CA ILE A 164 -4.94 3.91 -8.19
C ILE A 164 -6.46 4.01 -8.21
N ASP A 165 -7.12 3.01 -8.79
CA ASP A 165 -8.57 2.87 -8.67
C ASP A 165 -8.97 2.32 -7.30
N ASP A 166 -9.95 2.94 -6.65
CA ASP A 166 -10.37 2.61 -5.28
C ASP A 166 -11.00 1.23 -5.17
N CYS A 167 -11.82 0.82 -6.13
CA CYS A 167 -12.51 -0.47 -6.14
C CYS A 167 -11.55 -1.62 -6.46
N SER A 168 -10.95 -1.60 -7.64
CA SER A 168 -10.11 -2.69 -8.17
C SER A 168 -8.69 -2.73 -7.62
N ARG A 169 -8.20 -1.66 -7.00
CA ARG A 169 -6.79 -1.46 -6.62
C ARG A 169 -5.85 -1.35 -7.83
N PHE A 170 -6.39 -1.26 -9.02
CA PHE A 170 -5.61 -1.15 -10.25
C PHE A 170 -4.74 0.10 -10.21
N CYS A 171 -3.45 -0.06 -10.43
CA CYS A 171 -2.53 1.05 -10.58
C CYS A 171 -2.72 1.65 -11.98
N ILE A 172 -3.52 2.71 -12.07
CA ILE A 172 -3.80 3.46 -13.30
C ILE A 172 -2.49 4.00 -13.86
N ARG A 173 -1.70 4.69 -13.02
CA ARG A 173 -0.42 5.24 -13.42
C ARG A 173 0.52 5.36 -12.21
N ILE A 174 1.81 5.27 -12.50
CA ILE A 174 2.88 5.59 -11.57
C ILE A 174 4.00 6.24 -12.37
N GLN A 175 4.51 7.38 -11.90
CA GLN A 175 5.60 8.08 -12.55
C GLN A 175 6.45 8.81 -11.53
N ALA A 176 7.76 8.52 -11.51
CA ALA A 176 8.73 9.24 -10.70
C ALA A 176 9.31 10.41 -11.47
N ASN A 177 9.45 11.54 -10.79
CA ASN A 177 9.94 12.80 -11.36
C ASN A 177 10.89 13.47 -10.39
N ASP A 178 11.68 14.40 -10.89
CA ASP A 178 12.60 15.23 -10.11
C ASP A 178 11.91 16.44 -9.44
N SER A 179 10.65 16.71 -9.77
CA SER A 179 9.84 17.81 -9.22
C SER A 179 8.37 17.42 -9.10
N THR A 180 7.69 17.93 -8.08
CA THR A 180 6.26 17.72 -7.85
C THR A 180 5.37 18.74 -8.57
N ALA A 181 5.88 19.94 -8.89
CA ALA A 181 5.03 21.08 -9.25
C ALA A 181 4.47 21.03 -10.68
N GLN A 182 5.22 20.51 -11.66
CA GLN A 182 4.81 20.58 -13.08
C GLN A 182 4.24 19.27 -13.63
N MET A 183 4.21 18.22 -12.82
CA MET A 183 3.98 16.84 -13.31
C MET A 183 2.57 16.35 -13.15
N VAL A 184 1.75 16.95 -12.29
CA VAL A 184 0.41 16.43 -11.97
C VAL A 184 -0.45 16.37 -13.23
N LYS A 185 -0.63 17.48 -13.93
CA LYS A 185 -1.51 17.55 -15.10
C LYS A 185 -1.08 16.62 -16.25
N PRO A 186 0.19 16.58 -16.69
CA PRO A 186 0.63 15.65 -17.73
C PRO A 186 0.41 14.16 -17.37
N VAL A 187 0.67 13.78 -16.11
CA VAL A 187 0.47 12.41 -15.64
C VAL A 187 -1.00 12.03 -15.68
N PHE A 188 -1.89 12.92 -15.22
CA PHE A 188 -3.34 12.69 -15.29
C PHE A 188 -3.88 12.74 -16.72
N GLN A 189 -3.37 13.62 -17.57
CA GLN A 189 -3.76 13.64 -18.98
C GLN A 189 -3.50 12.29 -19.64
N ALA A 190 -2.28 11.74 -19.48
CA ALA A 190 -1.94 10.43 -20.01
C ALA A 190 -2.77 9.29 -19.39
N ALA A 191 -3.16 9.42 -18.11
CA ALA A 191 -4.05 8.46 -17.45
C ALA A 191 -5.47 8.52 -18.03
N PHE A 192 -5.99 9.72 -18.28
CA PHE A 192 -7.33 9.93 -18.87
C PHE A 192 -7.41 9.47 -20.32
N ASP A 193 -6.35 9.70 -21.11
CA ASP A 193 -6.26 9.25 -22.50
C ASP A 193 -6.27 7.72 -22.60
N GLU A 194 -5.64 7.02 -21.66
CA GLU A 194 -5.51 5.55 -21.64
C GLU A 194 -6.73 4.85 -21.03
N TYR A 195 -7.30 5.39 -19.94
CA TYR A 195 -8.32 4.69 -19.12
C TYR A 195 -9.68 5.41 -19.05
N GLY A 196 -9.81 6.61 -19.62
CA GLY A 196 -11.00 7.44 -19.49
C GLY A 196 -11.07 8.22 -18.17
N LEU A 197 -12.17 8.98 -18.00
CA LEU A 197 -12.34 9.93 -16.89
C LEU A 197 -13.06 9.28 -15.71
N PRO A 198 -12.51 9.32 -14.47
CA PRO A 198 -13.23 8.88 -13.28
C PRO A 198 -14.32 9.87 -12.85
N ASP A 199 -15.21 9.46 -11.94
CA ASP A 199 -16.21 10.36 -11.39
C ASP A 199 -15.64 11.32 -10.34
N ALA A 200 -14.63 10.85 -9.59
CA ALA A 200 -13.96 11.64 -8.57
C ALA A 200 -12.49 11.28 -8.42
N ILE A 201 -11.70 12.22 -7.94
CA ILE A 201 -10.29 12.04 -7.57
C ILE A 201 -10.10 12.47 -6.13
N LEU A 202 -9.57 11.57 -5.30
CA LEU A 202 -9.17 11.82 -3.92
C LEU A 202 -7.68 12.05 -3.85
N SER A 203 -7.28 13.22 -3.37
CA SER A 203 -5.88 13.60 -3.09
C SER A 203 -5.68 14.01 -1.64
N ASP A 204 -4.43 14.19 -1.25
CA ASP A 204 -4.08 14.92 -0.03
C ASP A 204 -4.31 16.43 -0.20
N ASN A 205 -3.96 17.21 0.85
CA ASN A 205 -4.03 18.67 0.83
C ASN A 205 -2.70 19.32 0.38
N GLY A 206 -1.85 18.60 -0.34
CA GLY A 206 -0.62 19.15 -0.90
C GLY A 206 -0.91 20.32 -1.85
N ALA A 207 -0.02 21.30 -1.90
CA ALA A 207 -0.21 22.53 -2.70
C ALA A 207 -0.40 22.25 -4.21
N GLN A 208 -0.02 21.08 -4.68
CA GLN A 208 -0.23 20.63 -6.06
C GLN A 208 -1.69 20.29 -6.34
N PHE A 209 -2.43 19.85 -5.31
CA PHE A 209 -3.80 19.36 -5.43
C PHE A 209 -4.81 20.31 -4.83
N ALA A 210 -4.51 20.95 -3.70
CA ALA A 210 -5.43 21.80 -2.95
C ALA A 210 -4.95 23.27 -2.92
N GLY A 211 -5.86 24.20 -3.16
CA GLY A 211 -5.56 25.62 -3.14
C GLY A 211 -5.26 26.16 -1.72
N PHE A 212 -4.33 27.09 -1.62
CA PHE A 212 -3.96 27.73 -0.36
C PHE A 212 -5.06 28.67 0.14
N ARG A 213 -5.26 28.78 1.45
CA ARG A 213 -6.25 29.66 2.11
C ARG A 213 -7.67 29.54 1.53
N GLY A 214 -8.03 28.37 1.05
CA GLY A 214 -9.35 28.08 0.49
C GLY A 214 -9.54 28.58 -0.95
N GLY A 215 -8.51 28.95 -1.68
CA GLY A 215 -8.54 29.10 -3.14
C GLY A 215 -8.62 27.75 -3.84
N PHE A 216 -8.65 27.76 -5.16
CA PHE A 216 -8.60 26.58 -6.01
C PHE A 216 -7.29 26.53 -6.78
N THR A 217 -6.78 25.33 -7.00
CA THR A 217 -5.65 25.10 -7.92
C THR A 217 -6.13 25.07 -9.37
N GLN A 218 -5.22 25.29 -10.32
CA GLN A 218 -5.51 25.08 -11.74
C GLN A 218 -5.87 23.62 -12.04
N PHE A 219 -5.34 22.69 -11.23
CA PHE A 219 -5.67 21.27 -11.34
C PHE A 219 -7.12 20.98 -10.94
N GLU A 220 -7.59 21.51 -9.79
CA GLU A 220 -9.00 21.35 -9.37
C GLU A 220 -9.96 21.98 -10.40
N LYS A 221 -9.64 23.17 -10.92
CA LYS A 221 -10.43 23.81 -11.97
C LYS A 221 -10.49 22.93 -13.23
N TRP A 222 -9.36 22.37 -13.64
CA TRP A 222 -9.30 21.48 -14.80
C TRP A 222 -10.12 20.21 -14.59
N LEU A 223 -10.08 19.59 -13.41
CA LEU A 223 -10.93 18.44 -13.08
C LEU A 223 -12.42 18.79 -13.15
N MET A 224 -12.83 19.92 -12.58
CA MET A 224 -14.22 20.38 -12.66
C MET A 224 -14.66 20.67 -14.11
N ASN A 225 -13.75 21.14 -14.95
CA ASN A 225 -14.01 21.33 -16.38
C ASN A 225 -14.27 20.02 -17.13
N LEU A 226 -13.68 18.92 -16.64
CA LEU A 226 -13.87 17.57 -17.14
C LEU A 226 -15.02 16.81 -16.44
N ASP A 227 -15.81 17.51 -15.63
CA ASP A 227 -16.86 16.93 -14.79
C ASP A 227 -16.35 15.81 -13.86
N ILE A 228 -15.17 16.02 -13.28
CA ILE A 228 -14.56 15.14 -12.27
C ILE A 228 -14.61 15.87 -10.92
N LEU A 229 -15.12 15.21 -9.88
CA LEU A 229 -15.20 15.78 -8.53
C LEU A 229 -13.84 15.70 -7.83
N PRO A 230 -13.15 16.84 -7.56
CA PRO A 230 -11.98 16.83 -6.71
C PRO A 230 -12.41 16.68 -5.24
N ILE A 231 -11.78 15.72 -4.55
CA ILE A 231 -12.00 15.44 -3.13
C ILE A 231 -10.66 15.51 -2.41
N HIS A 232 -10.62 16.21 -1.29
CA HIS A 232 -9.44 16.25 -0.43
C HIS A 232 -9.66 15.45 0.84
N SER A 233 -8.60 14.78 1.30
CA SER A 233 -8.63 14.06 2.56
C SER A 233 -8.85 15.03 3.72
N ARG A 234 -9.61 14.61 4.74
CA ARG A 234 -9.74 15.42 5.96
C ARG A 234 -8.42 15.39 6.72
N VAL A 235 -8.01 16.56 7.22
CA VAL A 235 -6.90 16.68 8.16
C VAL A 235 -7.16 15.76 9.36
N TYR A 236 -6.21 14.90 9.72
CA TYR A 236 -6.29 13.91 10.81
C TYR A 236 -7.26 12.71 10.60
N HIS A 237 -7.70 12.41 9.36
CA HIS A 237 -8.43 11.18 9.06
C HIS A 237 -7.66 10.27 8.07
N PRO A 238 -6.62 9.55 8.50
CA PRO A 238 -5.78 8.70 7.65
C PRO A 238 -6.53 7.53 7.00
N GLN A 239 -7.73 7.19 7.51
CA GLN A 239 -8.53 6.08 6.98
C GLN A 239 -8.98 6.29 5.52
N THR A 240 -9.06 7.54 5.06
CA THR A 240 -9.52 7.88 3.70
C THR A 240 -8.48 7.52 2.63
N GLN A 241 -7.19 7.55 2.97
CA GLN A 241 -6.06 7.23 2.07
C GLN A 241 -5.38 5.88 2.34
N GLY A 242 -5.92 5.06 3.23
CA GLY A 242 -5.31 3.80 3.64
C GLY A 242 -5.02 2.80 2.51
N LYS A 243 -5.65 2.95 1.34
CA LYS A 243 -5.41 2.12 0.16
C LYS A 243 -4.14 2.53 -0.57
N ILE A 244 -3.96 3.83 -0.81
CA ILE A 244 -2.76 4.35 -1.46
C ILE A 244 -1.54 4.22 -0.55
N GLU A 245 -1.68 4.40 0.77
CA GLU A 245 -0.63 4.12 1.75
C GLU A 245 -0.19 2.65 1.71
N ARG A 246 -1.15 1.73 1.59
CA ARG A 246 -0.85 0.29 1.42
C ARG A 246 -0.18 0.01 0.09
N PHE A 247 -0.57 0.69 -0.97
CA PHE A 247 0.08 0.63 -2.28
C PHE A 247 1.55 1.07 -2.16
N HIS A 248 1.82 2.22 -1.55
CA HIS A 248 3.16 2.73 -1.30
C HIS A 248 4.03 1.75 -0.49
N ARG A 249 3.46 1.16 0.57
CA ARG A 249 4.16 0.14 1.37
C ARG A 249 4.46 -1.11 0.54
N THR A 250 3.55 -1.51 -0.35
CA THR A 250 3.76 -2.65 -1.25
C THR A 250 4.89 -2.35 -2.22
N MET A 251 4.87 -1.20 -2.88
CA MET A 251 5.93 -0.75 -3.80
C MET A 251 7.29 -0.68 -3.10
N LYS A 252 7.34 -0.09 -1.89
CA LYS A 252 8.56 -0.04 -1.08
C LYS A 252 9.12 -1.43 -0.81
N ASN A 253 8.27 -2.38 -0.39
CA ASN A 253 8.69 -3.72 0.01
C ASN A 253 8.96 -4.65 -1.18
N GLU A 254 8.38 -4.40 -2.34
CA GLU A 254 8.53 -5.28 -3.52
C GLU A 254 9.54 -4.74 -4.54
N LEU A 255 9.81 -3.43 -4.55
CA LEU A 255 10.73 -2.80 -5.50
C LEU A 255 11.83 -1.99 -4.80
N LEU A 256 11.47 -0.89 -4.12
CA LEU A 256 12.45 0.11 -3.67
C LEU A 256 13.43 -0.41 -2.61
N LYS A 257 13.07 -1.43 -1.86
CA LYS A 257 13.94 -2.07 -0.85
C LYS A 257 15.09 -2.87 -1.48
N TYR A 258 14.92 -3.31 -2.73
CA TYR A 258 15.84 -4.24 -3.38
C TYR A 258 16.62 -3.63 -4.53
N GLN A 259 16.25 -2.43 -4.99
CA GLN A 259 16.87 -1.78 -6.13
C GLN A 259 17.24 -0.33 -5.82
N GLN A 260 18.44 0.06 -6.25
CA GLN A 260 18.87 1.44 -6.38
C GLN A 260 18.89 1.79 -7.87
N PHE A 261 18.59 3.04 -8.20
CA PHE A 261 18.45 3.50 -9.57
C PHE A 261 19.52 4.53 -9.90
N SER A 262 20.12 4.42 -11.06
CA SER A 262 21.13 5.38 -11.52
C SER A 262 20.57 6.80 -11.69
N ASN A 263 19.32 6.89 -12.16
CA ASN A 263 18.61 8.15 -12.43
C ASN A 263 17.08 7.94 -12.49
N ALA A 264 16.33 9.01 -12.67
CA ALA A 264 14.87 8.98 -12.75
C ALA A 264 14.34 8.15 -13.93
N ALA A 265 15.03 8.08 -15.06
CA ALA A 265 14.61 7.28 -16.21
C ALA A 265 14.67 5.79 -15.90
N GLN A 266 15.75 5.31 -15.27
CA GLN A 266 15.87 3.93 -14.82
C GLN A 266 14.83 3.60 -13.75
N ALA A 267 14.59 4.52 -12.81
CA ALA A 267 13.53 4.37 -11.80
C ALA A 267 12.15 4.21 -12.47
N ASN A 268 11.83 5.04 -13.45
CA ASN A 268 10.56 4.93 -14.19
C ASN A 268 10.42 3.60 -14.94
N ALA A 269 11.47 3.14 -15.62
CA ALA A 269 11.44 1.84 -16.28
C ALA A 269 11.13 0.69 -15.30
N ALA A 270 11.80 0.67 -14.15
CA ALA A 270 11.55 -0.32 -13.09
C ALA A 270 10.13 -0.21 -12.50
N LEU A 271 9.62 1.01 -12.29
CA LEU A 271 8.26 1.25 -11.82
C LEU A 271 7.20 0.74 -12.82
N GLN A 272 7.41 0.89 -14.14
CA GLN A 272 6.49 0.35 -15.13
C GLN A 272 6.48 -1.19 -15.14
N VAL A 273 7.64 -1.84 -15.03
CA VAL A 273 7.73 -3.30 -14.89
C VAL A 273 7.00 -3.76 -13.63
N TRP A 274 7.26 -3.10 -12.49
CA TRP A 274 6.59 -3.41 -11.22
C TRP A 274 5.08 -3.15 -11.30
N ARG A 275 4.62 -2.06 -11.94
CA ARG A 275 3.20 -1.76 -12.18
C ARG A 275 2.52 -2.90 -12.95
N HIS A 276 3.19 -3.41 -13.98
CA HIS A 276 2.68 -4.55 -14.74
C HIS A 276 2.48 -5.77 -13.83
N ILE A 277 3.51 -6.18 -13.09
CA ILE A 277 3.44 -7.30 -12.13
C ILE A 277 2.35 -7.06 -11.08
N TYR A 278 2.27 -5.85 -10.53
CA TYR A 278 1.27 -5.47 -9.53
C TYR A 278 -0.16 -5.63 -10.06
N ASN A 279 -0.41 -5.21 -11.29
CA ASN A 279 -1.73 -5.25 -11.89
C ASN A 279 -2.12 -6.65 -12.42
N THR A 280 -1.21 -7.40 -13.01
CA THR A 280 -1.53 -8.60 -13.80
C THR A 280 -1.15 -9.92 -13.12
N GLU A 281 -0.17 -9.91 -12.24
CA GLU A 281 0.36 -11.15 -11.65
C GLU A 281 0.12 -11.24 -10.13
N ARG A 282 0.14 -10.09 -9.44
CA ARG A 282 0.09 -10.05 -7.99
C ARG A 282 -1.31 -10.34 -7.44
N PRO A 283 -1.52 -11.45 -6.69
CA PRO A 283 -2.81 -11.72 -6.06
C PRO A 283 -3.10 -10.76 -4.91
N HIS A 284 -4.33 -10.27 -4.81
CA HIS A 284 -4.78 -9.36 -3.77
C HIS A 284 -5.80 -10.03 -2.85
N ALA A 285 -5.49 -10.15 -1.56
CA ALA A 285 -6.42 -10.74 -0.59
C ALA A 285 -7.74 -9.96 -0.49
N ALA A 286 -7.70 -8.63 -0.68
CA ALA A 286 -8.90 -7.79 -0.71
C ALA A 286 -9.81 -8.07 -1.92
N LEU A 287 -9.27 -8.63 -2.99
CA LEU A 287 -9.98 -8.98 -4.22
C LEU A 287 -10.21 -10.51 -4.33
N ASN A 288 -10.30 -11.21 -3.21
CA ASN A 288 -10.42 -12.68 -3.18
C ASN A 288 -9.30 -13.37 -3.97
N MET A 289 -8.08 -12.89 -3.83
CA MET A 289 -6.87 -13.34 -4.50
C MET A 289 -6.83 -13.11 -6.03
N ARG A 290 -7.82 -12.43 -6.61
CA ARG A 290 -7.73 -11.94 -7.99
C ARG A 290 -6.67 -10.86 -8.12
N THR A 291 -6.16 -10.66 -9.32
CA THR A 291 -5.30 -9.52 -9.65
C THR A 291 -6.14 -8.26 -9.88
N PRO A 292 -5.58 -7.05 -9.74
CA PRO A 292 -6.29 -5.81 -10.09
C PRO A 292 -6.83 -5.79 -11.51
N ALA A 293 -6.08 -6.30 -12.49
CA ALA A 293 -6.50 -6.35 -13.89
C ALA A 293 -7.68 -7.30 -14.15
N GLU A 294 -7.86 -8.35 -13.34
CA GLU A 294 -9.04 -9.23 -13.40
C GLU A 294 -10.33 -8.57 -12.88
N VAL A 295 -10.22 -7.41 -12.25
CA VAL A 295 -11.36 -6.68 -11.64
C VAL A 295 -11.61 -5.36 -12.36
N TYR A 296 -10.55 -4.68 -12.80
CA TYR A 296 -10.62 -3.35 -13.39
C TYR A 296 -11.27 -3.38 -14.79
N THR A 297 -12.11 -2.37 -15.02
CA THR A 297 -12.70 -2.10 -16.35
C THR A 297 -12.50 -0.62 -16.66
N PRO A 298 -11.91 -0.26 -17.81
CA PRO A 298 -11.75 1.12 -18.25
C PRO A 298 -13.07 1.87 -18.31
N ASN A 299 -13.05 3.17 -18.09
CA ASN A 299 -14.24 4.00 -18.15
C ASN A 299 -14.67 4.23 -19.62
N LYS A 300 -15.98 4.29 -19.86
CA LYS A 300 -16.56 4.66 -21.17
C LYS A 300 -16.45 6.15 -21.45
N ARG A 301 -16.34 6.99 -20.40
CA ARG A 301 -16.22 8.44 -20.50
C ARG A 301 -14.81 8.82 -20.92
N GLN A 302 -14.62 9.11 -22.20
CA GLN A 302 -13.31 9.41 -22.78
C GLN A 302 -12.89 10.85 -22.51
N MET A 303 -11.57 11.11 -22.56
CA MET A 303 -11.01 12.47 -22.50
C MET A 303 -11.45 13.25 -23.77
N PRO A 304 -12.14 14.41 -23.62
CA PRO A 304 -12.55 15.20 -24.76
C PRO A 304 -11.34 15.93 -25.39
N GLN A 305 -11.32 16.02 -26.71
CA GLN A 305 -10.29 16.80 -27.42
C GLN A 305 -10.38 18.30 -27.10
N VAL A 306 -11.60 18.80 -26.93
CA VAL A 306 -11.90 20.19 -26.58
C VAL A 306 -12.88 20.19 -25.41
N ILE A 307 -12.56 20.96 -24.39
CA ILE A 307 -13.49 21.17 -23.26
C ILE A 307 -14.50 22.24 -23.70
N GLU A 308 -15.74 21.82 -23.86
CA GLU A 308 -16.82 22.71 -24.30
C GLU A 308 -17.13 23.80 -23.26
N LYS A 309 -17.59 24.95 -23.78
CA LYS A 309 -18.08 26.03 -22.94
C LYS A 309 -19.34 25.55 -22.21
N PHE A 310 -19.38 25.75 -20.90
CA PHE A 310 -20.53 25.32 -20.09
C PHE A 310 -21.66 26.38 -20.22
N GLU A 311 -22.86 25.90 -20.51
CA GLU A 311 -24.08 26.71 -20.55
C GLU A 311 -24.89 26.53 -19.29
N TYR A 312 -25.16 27.60 -18.59
CA TYR A 312 -26.02 27.61 -17.42
C TYR A 312 -27.50 27.73 -17.83
N GLY A 313 -28.38 27.07 -17.10
CA GLY A 313 -29.81 26.92 -17.45
C GLY A 313 -30.65 28.19 -17.35
N GLY A 314 -30.06 29.37 -17.07
CA GLY A 314 -30.74 30.65 -17.07
C GLY A 314 -31.70 30.93 -15.90
N GLN A 315 -31.86 29.97 -14.96
CA GLN A 315 -32.77 30.11 -13.80
C GLN A 315 -32.20 31.00 -12.70
N PHE A 316 -30.87 31.12 -12.63
CA PHE A 316 -30.16 31.83 -11.57
C PHE A 316 -29.16 32.84 -12.17
N HIS A 317 -28.68 33.76 -11.33
CA HIS A 317 -27.73 34.75 -11.77
C HIS A 317 -26.36 34.19 -12.08
N VAL A 318 -25.90 34.38 -13.28
CA VAL A 318 -24.56 33.99 -13.76
C VAL A 318 -23.67 35.23 -13.86
N ILE A 319 -22.54 35.22 -13.16
CA ILE A 319 -21.66 36.37 -13.00
C ILE A 319 -20.22 35.96 -13.35
N LYS A 320 -19.56 36.84 -14.08
CA LYS A 320 -18.15 36.67 -14.42
C LYS A 320 -17.27 37.08 -13.23
N VAL A 321 -16.33 36.22 -12.86
CA VAL A 321 -15.32 36.49 -11.83
C VAL A 321 -14.30 37.48 -12.38
N ASN A 322 -13.97 38.53 -11.63
CA ASN A 322 -12.98 39.53 -12.03
C ASN A 322 -11.54 39.00 -11.94
N SER A 323 -10.55 39.80 -12.40
CA SER A 323 -9.14 39.44 -12.39
C SER A 323 -8.55 39.14 -11.00
N TRP A 324 -9.18 39.62 -9.94
CA TRP A 324 -8.78 39.44 -8.55
C TRP A 324 -9.48 38.25 -7.86
N GLY A 325 -10.24 37.47 -8.59
CA GLY A 325 -10.96 36.30 -8.05
C GLY A 325 -12.26 36.64 -7.32
N TYR A 326 -12.83 37.84 -7.50
CA TYR A 326 -14.09 38.24 -6.88
C TYR A 326 -15.25 38.19 -7.87
N ALA A 327 -16.41 37.80 -7.35
CA ALA A 327 -17.70 37.95 -8.03
C ALA A 327 -18.61 38.89 -7.25
N ARG A 328 -19.38 39.76 -7.95
CA ARG A 328 -20.35 40.67 -7.34
C ARG A 328 -21.77 40.14 -7.62
N PHE A 329 -22.42 39.63 -6.58
CA PHE A 329 -23.77 39.11 -6.67
C PHE A 329 -24.72 39.97 -5.81
N ALA A 330 -25.75 40.54 -6.42
CA ALA A 330 -26.61 41.55 -5.79
C ALA A 330 -25.76 42.71 -5.23
N HIS A 331 -25.81 42.94 -3.92
CA HIS A 331 -24.96 43.93 -3.24
C HIS A 331 -23.71 43.32 -2.61
N HIS A 332 -23.52 42.00 -2.75
CA HIS A 332 -22.44 41.24 -2.11
C HIS A 332 -21.22 41.09 -3.04
N GLN A 333 -20.03 41.30 -2.47
CA GLN A 333 -18.77 41.00 -3.16
C GLN A 333 -18.06 39.86 -2.45
N VAL A 334 -18.00 38.73 -3.12
CA VAL A 334 -17.46 37.49 -2.53
C VAL A 334 -16.16 37.09 -3.24
N TYR A 335 -15.19 36.72 -2.46
CA TYR A 335 -13.92 36.15 -2.96
C TYR A 335 -14.08 34.68 -3.22
N LEU A 336 -13.83 34.22 -4.42
CA LEU A 336 -13.84 32.84 -4.83
C LEU A 336 -12.42 32.29 -4.90
N SER A 337 -11.63 32.74 -5.85
CA SER A 337 -10.22 32.41 -6.07
C SER A 337 -9.70 33.15 -7.29
N GLU A 338 -8.44 33.54 -7.30
CA GLU A 338 -7.77 34.08 -8.49
C GLU A 338 -7.77 33.06 -9.65
N THR A 339 -7.69 31.79 -9.35
CA THR A 339 -7.78 30.67 -10.33
C THR A 339 -9.09 30.71 -11.13
N MET A 340 -10.15 31.24 -10.53
CA MET A 340 -11.46 31.40 -11.17
C MET A 340 -11.62 32.71 -11.98
N ALA A 341 -10.60 33.56 -12.04
CA ALA A 341 -10.65 34.78 -12.80
C ALA A 341 -11.06 34.51 -14.27
N GLY A 342 -12.04 35.29 -14.74
CA GLY A 342 -12.59 35.15 -16.10
C GLY A 342 -13.66 34.09 -16.27
N GLU A 343 -13.84 33.17 -15.30
CA GLU A 343 -14.89 32.15 -15.33
C GLU A 343 -16.26 32.70 -14.97
N TYR A 344 -17.29 32.01 -15.38
CA TYR A 344 -18.68 32.31 -15.06
C TYR A 344 -19.16 31.45 -13.92
N ILE A 345 -19.78 32.05 -12.89
CA ILE A 345 -20.28 31.37 -11.68
C ILE A 345 -21.75 31.64 -11.55
N GLU A 346 -22.54 30.62 -11.33
CA GLU A 346 -23.97 30.73 -11.05
C GLU A 346 -24.19 30.80 -9.53
N PHE A 347 -25.01 31.76 -9.09
CA PHE A 347 -25.35 31.94 -7.68
C PHE A 347 -26.78 31.46 -7.40
N ARG A 348 -26.92 30.45 -6.54
CA ARG A 348 -28.19 29.84 -6.15
C ARG A 348 -28.50 30.13 -4.69
N PRO A 349 -29.70 30.65 -4.33
CA PRO A 349 -30.09 30.77 -2.93
C PRO A 349 -30.23 29.37 -2.28
N ASN A 350 -29.97 29.27 -0.98
CA ASN A 350 -30.36 28.10 -0.22
C ASN A 350 -31.88 28.08 0.00
N LYS A 351 -32.42 26.93 0.44
CA LYS A 351 -33.88 26.76 0.65
C LYS A 351 -34.49 27.78 1.62
N ASN A 352 -33.71 28.30 2.55
CA ASN A 352 -34.19 29.19 3.64
C ASN A 352 -33.86 30.66 3.39
N GLY A 353 -33.21 31.04 2.28
CA GLY A 353 -32.80 32.41 1.98
C GLY A 353 -31.67 32.98 2.85
N THR A 354 -31.11 32.20 3.77
CA THR A 354 -30.07 32.62 4.71
C THR A 354 -28.64 32.54 4.16
N ALA A 355 -28.49 31.85 3.03
CA ALA A 355 -27.20 31.67 2.36
C ALA A 355 -27.40 31.55 0.84
N PHE A 356 -26.32 31.72 0.09
CA PHE A 356 -26.28 31.39 -1.31
C PHE A 356 -25.05 30.55 -1.65
N TYR A 357 -25.20 29.74 -2.69
CA TYR A 357 -24.18 28.86 -3.22
C TYR A 357 -23.57 29.47 -4.45
N ALA A 358 -22.23 29.48 -4.52
CA ALA A 358 -21.50 29.68 -5.73
C ALA A 358 -21.28 28.36 -6.45
N CYS A 359 -21.78 28.26 -7.68
CA CYS A 359 -21.76 27.03 -8.47
C CYS A 359 -20.89 27.25 -9.74
N TYR A 360 -19.90 26.39 -9.92
CA TYR A 360 -19.10 26.35 -11.12
C TYR A 360 -19.40 25.08 -11.88
N ARG A 361 -19.94 25.21 -13.10
CA ARG A 361 -20.45 24.09 -13.87
C ARG A 361 -21.39 23.21 -13.03
N ASN A 362 -21.13 21.91 -12.93
CA ASN A 362 -21.92 20.95 -12.17
C ASN A 362 -21.54 20.87 -10.67
N PHE A 363 -20.78 21.85 -10.17
CA PHE A 363 -20.27 21.78 -8.80
C PHE A 363 -20.64 23.01 -7.97
N LYS A 364 -21.17 22.77 -6.77
CA LYS A 364 -21.17 23.75 -5.69
C LYS A 364 -19.75 23.88 -5.17
N ILE A 365 -19.17 25.09 -5.25
CA ILE A 365 -17.77 25.34 -4.88
C ILE A 365 -17.63 26.14 -3.58
N ALA A 366 -18.65 26.92 -3.20
CA ALA A 366 -18.63 27.70 -1.97
C ALA A 366 -20.08 28.00 -1.50
N GLU A 367 -20.22 28.35 -0.23
CA GLU A 367 -21.45 28.77 0.42
C GLU A 367 -21.17 30.01 1.26
N PHE A 368 -21.98 31.04 1.08
CA PHE A 368 -21.84 32.35 1.71
C PHE A 368 -23.12 32.73 2.46
N SER A 369 -22.98 33.41 3.61
CA SER A 369 -24.09 33.99 4.34
C SER A 369 -24.67 35.19 3.59
N THR A 370 -26.01 35.35 3.58
CA THR A 370 -26.68 36.52 3.02
C THR A 370 -26.57 37.77 3.91
N GLU A 371 -26.30 37.59 5.22
CA GLU A 371 -26.27 38.73 6.17
C GLU A 371 -24.94 39.45 6.17
N ASN A 372 -23.83 38.75 6.06
CA ASN A 372 -22.51 39.32 6.30
C ASN A 372 -21.45 38.94 5.25
N GLU A 373 -21.84 38.32 4.15
CA GLU A 373 -20.97 37.87 3.04
C GLU A 373 -19.86 36.90 3.44
N LYS A 374 -19.89 36.43 4.69
CA LYS A 374 -18.86 35.51 5.18
C LYS A 374 -19.02 34.14 4.53
N LEU A 375 -17.86 33.59 4.19
CA LEU A 375 -17.75 32.22 3.73
C LEU A 375 -18.16 31.26 4.85
N ILE A 376 -19.24 30.48 4.62
CA ILE A 376 -19.71 29.44 5.53
C ILE A 376 -18.96 28.15 5.28
N ASN A 377 -18.82 27.77 4.00
CA ASN A 377 -18.24 26.49 3.63
C ASN A 377 -17.60 26.59 2.23
N ARG A 378 -16.46 25.95 2.07
CA ARG A 378 -15.76 25.83 0.80
C ARG A 378 -15.43 24.37 0.52
N LYS A 379 -16.47 23.58 0.34
CA LYS A 379 -16.36 22.17 0.02
C LYS A 379 -16.98 21.92 -1.35
N ILE A 380 -16.16 21.45 -2.29
CA ILE A 380 -16.63 21.09 -3.62
C ILE A 380 -17.56 19.87 -3.50
N ARG A 381 -18.73 19.98 -4.10
CA ARG A 381 -19.74 18.92 -4.17
C ARG A 381 -20.41 18.95 -5.53
N ARG A 382 -20.78 17.81 -6.05
CA ARG A 382 -21.62 17.73 -7.25
C ARG A 382 -23.03 18.28 -6.90
N LEU A 383 -23.66 19.01 -7.84
CA LEU A 383 -24.99 19.60 -7.69
C LEU A 383 -26.09 18.54 -7.73
#